data_f7093c434505d16c96a1ff7379670809
#
_entry.id   f7093c434505d16c96a1ff7379670809
#
_cell.length_a   1.000
_cell.length_b   1.000
_cell.length_c   1.000
_cell.angle_alpha   90.00
_cell.angle_beta   90.00
_cell.angle_gamma   90.00
#
_symmetry.space_group_name_H-M   'P 1'
#
loop_
_entity.id
_entity.type
_entity.pdbx_description
1 polymer ?
#
loop_
_entity_poly.entity_id
_entity_poly.type
_entity_poly.pdbx_seq_one_letter_code
_entity_poly.pdbx_strand_id
1 'polypeptide(L)'
;YASLLDTCQQASIFFYNKGAVDLSVRINRGETENRQFEPDGHLQAMQVEGRIGSVRWIVNQADSTLFYGMAMDGTQGIIVDNFSLRGSSGLSLRTIPASIIKEFNDQRPYDLVILQYGLNVATQRGYNYDNYQKGLLTAIEHLKECFPQAGFLLLSVGDRDYKTDTGELRTMPGVKNLIRYQQNIAAESGIAFWNMFEAMGGEGSMAKLVHAKPSMANYDYTHINFRGGKHLAGLLY
;
A
#
# COMPACT_ATOMS: atom_id res chain seq x y z
N TYR A 1 -0.32 25.74 8.79
CA TYR A 1 -0.93 24.56 8.15
C TYR A 1 -0.54 23.24 8.82
N ALA A 2 0.67 23.15 9.31
CA ALA A 2 1.23 21.95 9.91
C ALA A 2 0.70 21.64 11.33
N SER A 3 0.44 22.65 12.15
CA SER A 3 0.27 22.47 13.59
C SER A 3 -0.99 21.72 14.06
N LEU A 4 -2.03 21.61 13.24
CA LEU A 4 -3.25 20.85 13.55
C LEU A 4 -3.23 19.43 12.97
N LEU A 5 -2.45 19.21 11.91
CA LEU A 5 -2.29 17.92 11.24
C LEU A 5 -1.12 17.10 11.80
N ASP A 6 -0.26 17.74 12.63
CA ASP A 6 0.99 17.14 13.13
C ASP A 6 0.85 16.46 14.49
N THR A 7 -0.37 16.19 14.95
CA THR A 7 -0.57 15.44 16.18
C THR A 7 -1.55 14.31 16.00
N CYS A 8 -1.22 13.14 16.54
CA CYS A 8 -2.11 11.99 16.67
C CYS A 8 -2.45 11.74 18.14
N GLN A 9 -3.38 10.84 18.39
CA GLN A 9 -3.82 10.47 19.73
C GLN A 9 -3.25 9.15 20.20
N GLN A 10 -2.74 8.34 19.27
CA GLN A 10 -2.22 7.01 19.56
C GLN A 10 -0.97 6.75 18.70
N ALA A 11 0.02 6.10 19.29
CA ALA A 11 1.16 5.56 18.54
C ALA A 11 1.43 4.13 18.98
N SER A 12 1.76 3.27 18.01
CA SER A 12 2.00 1.84 18.22
C SER A 12 3.24 1.38 17.48
N ILE A 13 3.96 0.42 18.06
CA ILE A 13 5.00 -0.36 17.37
C ILE A 13 4.62 -1.83 17.44
N PHE A 14 4.66 -2.52 16.30
CA PHE A 14 4.25 -3.92 16.17
C PHE A 14 5.47 -4.82 16.00
N PHE A 15 5.49 -5.93 16.73
CA PHE A 15 6.61 -6.87 16.69
C PHE A 15 6.16 -8.29 17.03
N TYR A 16 6.98 -9.25 16.60
CA TYR A 16 6.90 -10.65 16.99
C TYR A 16 8.25 -11.07 17.56
N ASN A 17 8.26 -11.58 18.78
CA ASN A 17 9.49 -11.94 19.47
C ASN A 17 9.50 -13.42 19.87
N LYS A 18 10.70 -14.02 19.81
CA LYS A 18 10.97 -15.37 20.32
C LYS A 18 11.74 -15.36 21.62
N GLY A 19 12.27 -14.23 22.02
CA GLY A 19 12.93 -13.97 23.29
C GLY A 19 12.38 -12.69 23.91
N ALA A 20 12.83 -12.34 25.11
CA ALA A 20 12.42 -11.13 25.81
C ALA A 20 12.79 -9.87 25.01
N VAL A 21 11.90 -8.90 24.99
CA VAL A 21 12.08 -7.58 24.37
C VAL A 21 11.91 -6.49 25.42
N ASP A 22 12.87 -5.57 25.45
CA ASP A 22 12.84 -4.38 26.29
C ASP A 22 12.75 -3.15 25.38
N LEU A 23 11.62 -2.44 25.45
CA LEU A 23 11.33 -1.26 24.65
C LEU A 23 11.13 -0.06 25.53
N SER A 24 11.70 1.06 25.10
CA SER A 24 11.37 2.37 25.68
C SER A 24 10.68 3.24 24.64
N VAL A 25 9.77 4.07 25.12
CA VAL A 25 9.07 5.07 24.30
C VAL A 25 9.17 6.44 24.95
N ARG A 26 9.34 7.45 24.13
CA ARG A 26 9.26 8.85 24.54
C ARG A 26 8.33 9.62 23.60
N ILE A 27 7.29 10.20 24.18
CA ILE A 27 6.34 11.05 23.46
C ILE A 27 6.82 12.51 23.60
N ASN A 28 6.93 13.21 22.49
CA ASN A 28 7.34 14.61 22.42
C ASN A 28 8.69 14.83 23.15
N ARG A 29 8.70 15.70 24.17
CA ARG A 29 9.84 15.99 25.07
C ARG A 29 9.61 15.47 26.47
N GLY A 30 8.64 14.56 26.65
CA GLY A 30 8.28 13.97 27.94
C GLY A 30 9.31 12.98 28.45
N GLU A 31 8.96 12.33 29.52
CA GLU A 31 9.74 11.25 30.12
C GLU A 31 9.76 10.02 29.23
N THR A 32 10.76 9.17 29.43
CA THR A 32 10.87 7.89 28.72
C THR A 32 10.19 6.83 29.59
N GLU A 33 9.21 6.14 28.99
CA GLU A 33 8.55 4.97 29.58
C GLU A 33 9.23 3.71 29.05
N ASN A 34 9.46 2.74 29.92
CA ASN A 34 10.06 1.44 29.58
C ASN A 34 9.04 0.33 29.81
N ARG A 35 9.00 -0.64 28.88
CA ARG A 35 8.19 -1.88 29.02
C ARG A 35 8.97 -3.08 28.52
N GLN A 36 8.78 -4.21 29.22
CA GLN A 36 9.34 -5.51 28.85
C GLN A 36 8.22 -6.42 28.36
N PHE A 37 8.54 -7.23 27.36
CA PHE A 37 7.62 -8.15 26.72
C PHE A 37 8.25 -9.53 26.63
N GLU A 38 7.56 -10.52 27.21
CA GLU A 38 7.92 -11.92 27.04
C GLU A 38 7.32 -12.45 25.74
N PRO A 39 7.91 -13.49 25.13
CA PRO A 39 7.33 -14.12 23.95
C PRO A 39 6.04 -14.84 24.30
N ASP A 40 4.99 -14.60 23.52
CA ASP A 40 3.69 -15.25 23.67
C ASP A 40 3.27 -16.05 22.42
N GLY A 41 4.10 -16.04 21.38
CA GLY A 41 3.83 -16.74 20.13
C GLY A 41 2.89 -15.99 19.17
N HIS A 42 2.55 -14.73 19.49
CA HIS A 42 1.64 -13.88 18.74
C HIS A 42 2.27 -12.55 18.37
N LEU A 43 1.60 -11.82 17.50
CA LEU A 43 1.92 -10.42 17.20
C LEU A 43 1.64 -9.56 18.42
N GLN A 44 2.65 -8.90 18.93
CA GLN A 44 2.53 -7.97 20.03
C GLN A 44 2.61 -6.53 19.56
N ALA A 45 2.08 -5.61 20.38
CA ALA A 45 2.22 -4.18 20.18
C ALA A 45 2.51 -3.46 21.49
N MET A 46 3.44 -2.51 21.46
CA MET A 46 3.53 -1.48 22.48
C MET A 46 2.77 -0.25 21.99
N GLN A 47 1.75 0.16 22.74
CA GLN A 47 0.91 1.28 22.41
C GLN A 47 1.01 2.35 23.47
N VAL A 48 0.99 3.60 23.04
CA VAL A 48 0.92 4.80 23.89
C VAL A 48 -0.16 5.74 23.37
N GLU A 49 -0.77 6.46 24.30
CA GLU A 49 -1.86 7.38 24.01
C GLU A 49 -1.53 8.79 24.53
N GLY A 50 -2.17 9.80 23.94
CA GLY A 50 -2.03 11.19 24.34
C GLY A 50 -1.98 12.12 23.13
N ARG A 51 -1.65 13.38 23.35
CA ARG A 51 -1.38 14.31 22.25
C ARG A 51 0.06 14.13 21.76
N ILE A 52 0.24 13.38 20.68
CA ILE A 52 1.53 12.95 20.16
C ILE A 52 1.88 13.76 18.91
N GLY A 53 2.85 14.66 19.02
CA GLY A 53 3.46 15.37 17.89
C GLY A 53 4.72 14.66 17.39
N SER A 54 5.35 13.87 18.25
CA SER A 54 6.47 13.00 17.89
C SER A 54 6.56 11.82 18.86
N VAL A 55 6.95 10.67 18.35
CA VAL A 55 7.24 9.48 19.15
C VAL A 55 8.65 9.00 18.85
N ARG A 56 9.36 8.58 19.85
CA ARG A 56 10.65 7.92 19.73
C ARG A 56 10.59 6.56 20.38
N TRP A 57 10.71 5.53 19.58
CA TRP A 57 10.86 4.15 20.02
C TRP A 57 12.35 3.83 20.17
N ILE A 58 12.70 3.16 21.25
CA ILE A 58 14.06 2.75 21.57
C ILE A 58 14.03 1.27 21.90
N VAL A 59 14.78 0.49 21.15
CA VAL A 59 14.98 -0.94 21.42
C VAL A 59 16.18 -1.04 22.35
N ASN A 60 15.95 -1.33 23.62
CA ASN A 60 17.01 -1.49 24.63
C ASN A 60 17.61 -2.89 24.52
N GLN A 61 16.73 -3.90 24.38
CA GLN A 61 17.11 -5.29 24.14
C GLN A 61 16.07 -5.95 23.27
N ALA A 62 16.51 -6.74 22.30
CA ALA A 62 15.65 -7.57 21.47
C ALA A 62 16.43 -8.81 21.07
N ASP A 63 15.91 -9.97 21.45
CA ASP A 63 16.42 -11.26 21.02
C ASP A 63 15.44 -11.92 20.07
N SER A 64 15.93 -12.30 18.88
CA SER A 64 15.14 -12.99 17.85
C SER A 64 13.78 -12.32 17.59
N THR A 65 13.77 -11.00 17.41
CA THR A 65 12.58 -10.18 17.27
C THR A 65 12.45 -9.63 15.86
N LEU A 66 11.24 -9.70 15.30
CA LEU A 66 10.86 -9.07 14.04
C LEU A 66 9.99 -7.84 14.34
N PHE A 67 10.44 -6.66 13.93
CA PHE A 67 9.62 -5.45 13.97
C PHE A 67 8.94 -5.27 12.62
N TYR A 68 7.61 -5.20 12.63
CA TYR A 68 6.80 -5.09 11.43
C TYR A 68 6.53 -3.64 11.01
N GLY A 69 6.47 -2.73 11.97
CA GLY A 69 6.23 -1.33 11.67
C GLY A 69 5.71 -0.53 12.85
N MET A 70 5.37 0.72 12.56
CA MET A 70 4.84 1.68 13.52
C MET A 70 3.61 2.36 12.92
N ALA A 71 2.64 2.70 13.77
CA ALA A 71 1.48 3.49 13.40
C ALA A 71 1.37 4.74 14.29
N MET A 72 0.84 5.81 13.74
CA MET A 72 0.46 7.03 14.44
C MET A 72 -0.95 7.42 14.00
N ASP A 73 -1.91 7.24 14.87
CA ASP A 73 -3.32 7.28 14.51
C ASP A 73 -4.08 8.38 15.25
N GLY A 74 -5.11 8.91 14.58
CA GLY A 74 -6.17 9.64 15.22
C GLY A 74 -7.24 8.69 15.80
N THR A 75 -8.07 9.17 16.71
CA THR A 75 -9.21 8.42 17.24
C THR A 75 -10.47 8.59 16.39
N GLN A 76 -10.42 9.44 15.38
CA GLN A 76 -11.56 9.77 14.49
C GLN A 76 -11.06 9.99 13.07
N GLY A 77 -11.95 9.79 12.10
CA GLY A 77 -11.66 9.98 10.69
C GLY A 77 -11.28 8.70 9.96
N ILE A 78 -10.56 8.83 8.86
CA ILE A 78 -10.07 7.72 8.06
C ILE A 78 -8.60 7.48 8.37
N ILE A 79 -8.26 6.24 8.71
CA ILE A 79 -6.88 5.80 8.92
C ILE A 79 -6.43 5.08 7.65
N VAL A 80 -5.25 5.40 7.16
CA VAL A 80 -4.68 4.78 5.96
C VAL A 80 -3.32 4.18 6.28
N ASP A 81 -3.24 2.87 6.20
CA ASP A 81 -1.98 2.14 6.30
C ASP A 81 -1.38 1.91 4.90
N ASN A 82 -0.09 2.16 4.77
CA ASN A 82 0.63 1.96 3.52
C ASN A 82 1.57 0.75 3.62
N PHE A 83 1.18 -0.35 2.98
CA PHE A 83 1.96 -1.59 2.88
C PHE A 83 2.65 -1.74 1.52
N SER A 84 2.88 -0.64 0.81
CA SER A 84 3.52 -0.70 -0.51
C SER A 84 4.96 -1.21 -0.42
N LEU A 85 5.29 -2.14 -1.33
CA LEU A 85 6.64 -2.63 -1.55
C LEU A 85 7.08 -2.25 -2.96
N ARG A 86 8.13 -1.44 -3.06
CA ARG A 86 8.67 -1.00 -4.35
C ARG A 86 9.06 -2.20 -5.23
N GLY A 87 8.63 -2.18 -6.49
CA GLY A 87 8.93 -3.23 -7.46
C GLY A 87 8.06 -4.48 -7.34
N SER A 88 7.14 -4.54 -6.38
CA SER A 88 6.25 -5.68 -6.20
C SER A 88 5.25 -5.80 -7.35
N SER A 89 4.94 -7.04 -7.72
CA SER A 89 3.84 -7.40 -8.63
C SER A 89 2.53 -7.71 -7.90
N GLY A 90 2.55 -7.77 -6.55
CA GLY A 90 1.43 -8.22 -5.73
C GLY A 90 1.38 -9.75 -5.53
N LEU A 91 2.10 -10.53 -6.35
CA LEU A 91 2.03 -12.00 -6.28
C LEU A 91 2.61 -12.60 -4.99
N SER A 92 3.56 -11.91 -4.36
CA SER A 92 4.15 -12.34 -3.08
C SER A 92 3.18 -12.23 -1.90
N LEU A 93 2.08 -11.50 -2.00
CA LEU A 93 1.08 -11.39 -0.93
C LEU A 93 0.54 -12.76 -0.51
N ARG A 94 0.40 -13.71 -1.46
CA ARG A 94 -0.04 -15.09 -1.19
C ARG A 94 0.92 -15.90 -0.32
N THR A 95 2.16 -15.45 -0.14
CA THR A 95 3.20 -16.16 0.64
C THR A 95 3.35 -15.63 2.06
N ILE A 96 2.66 -14.55 2.40
CA ILE A 96 2.64 -14.03 3.76
C ILE A 96 1.81 -15.01 4.61
N PRO A 97 2.31 -15.49 5.76
CA PRO A 97 1.55 -16.41 6.60
C PRO A 97 0.19 -15.83 7.02
N ALA A 98 -0.88 -16.59 6.80
CA ALA A 98 -2.24 -16.16 7.13
C ALA A 98 -2.39 -15.81 8.62
N SER A 99 -1.69 -16.52 9.52
CA SER A 99 -1.68 -16.21 10.94
C SER A 99 -1.27 -14.77 11.23
N ILE A 100 -0.16 -14.32 10.60
CA ILE A 100 0.35 -12.96 10.80
C ILE A 100 -0.64 -11.92 10.27
N ILE A 101 -1.22 -12.14 9.08
CA ILE A 101 -2.19 -11.19 8.51
C ILE A 101 -3.44 -11.12 9.40
N LYS A 102 -3.94 -12.26 9.91
CA LYS A 102 -5.10 -12.31 10.81
C LYS A 102 -4.81 -11.62 12.13
N GLU A 103 -3.65 -11.85 12.73
CA GLU A 103 -3.24 -11.18 13.96
C GLU A 103 -3.10 -9.67 13.78
N PHE A 104 -2.63 -9.20 12.61
CA PHE A 104 -2.68 -7.78 12.27
C PHE A 104 -4.11 -7.27 12.16
N ASN A 105 -5.00 -8.02 11.50
CA ASN A 105 -6.41 -7.63 11.39
C ASN A 105 -7.12 -7.59 12.75
N ASP A 106 -6.76 -8.48 13.67
CA ASP A 106 -7.31 -8.47 15.02
C ASP A 106 -6.89 -7.23 15.83
N GLN A 107 -5.66 -6.76 15.64
CA GLN A 107 -5.15 -5.56 16.30
C GLN A 107 -5.51 -4.26 15.57
N ARG A 108 -5.66 -4.31 14.25
CA ARG A 108 -5.97 -3.18 13.35
C ARG A 108 -6.99 -3.64 12.30
N PRO A 109 -8.28 -3.70 12.63
CA PRO A 109 -9.30 -4.10 11.67
C PRO A 109 -9.32 -3.16 10.46
N TYR A 110 -9.43 -3.74 9.26
CA TYR A 110 -9.50 -2.99 8.01
C TYR A 110 -10.88 -3.08 7.40
N ASP A 111 -11.46 -1.92 7.06
CA ASP A 111 -12.74 -1.82 6.34
C ASP A 111 -12.56 -1.96 4.83
N LEU A 112 -11.39 -1.55 4.31
CA LEU A 112 -11.09 -1.55 2.88
C LEU A 112 -9.62 -1.91 2.62
N VAL A 113 -9.40 -2.87 1.72
CA VAL A 113 -8.09 -3.21 1.16
C VAL A 113 -8.02 -2.74 -0.29
N ILE A 114 -7.11 -1.82 -0.58
CA ILE A 114 -6.87 -1.31 -1.93
C ILE A 114 -5.63 -1.98 -2.52
N LEU A 115 -5.79 -2.65 -3.66
CA LEU A 115 -4.73 -3.32 -4.39
C LEU A 115 -4.36 -2.51 -5.63
N GLN A 116 -3.11 -2.01 -5.69
CA GLN A 116 -2.58 -1.26 -6.83
C GLN A 116 -1.27 -1.88 -7.30
N TYR A 117 -1.36 -2.82 -8.22
CA TYR A 117 -0.22 -3.58 -8.76
C TYR A 117 -0.29 -3.65 -10.28
N GLY A 118 0.77 -4.16 -10.90
CA GLY A 118 0.80 -4.49 -12.32
C GLY A 118 1.77 -3.66 -13.15
N LEU A 119 2.08 -2.42 -12.77
CA LEU A 119 2.99 -1.58 -13.55
C LEU A 119 4.38 -2.22 -13.74
N ASN A 120 4.84 -2.99 -12.74
CA ASN A 120 6.10 -3.75 -12.79
C ASN A 120 5.99 -5.05 -13.62
N VAL A 121 4.78 -5.44 -14.02
CA VAL A 121 4.50 -6.61 -14.85
C VAL A 121 4.31 -6.21 -16.31
N ALA A 122 3.87 -4.98 -16.56
CA ALA A 122 3.61 -4.46 -17.90
C ALA A 122 4.87 -4.45 -18.75
N THR A 123 4.80 -5.07 -19.93
CA THR A 123 5.86 -5.06 -20.94
C THR A 123 5.37 -4.45 -22.23
N GLN A 124 6.29 -3.95 -23.06
CA GLN A 124 5.95 -3.30 -24.33
C GLN A 124 5.08 -4.20 -25.24
N ARG A 125 5.34 -5.51 -25.24
CA ARG A 125 4.64 -6.50 -26.05
C ARG A 125 3.81 -7.48 -25.22
N GLY A 126 3.32 -7.06 -24.05
CA GLY A 126 2.56 -7.92 -23.14
C GLY A 126 1.25 -8.43 -23.76
N TYR A 127 1.29 -9.59 -24.37
CA TYR A 127 0.11 -10.21 -24.98
C TYR A 127 -0.61 -11.18 -24.04
N ASN A 128 0.13 -11.80 -23.13
CA ASN A 128 -0.39 -12.83 -22.24
C ASN A 128 0.03 -12.55 -20.80
N TYR A 129 -0.95 -12.41 -19.93
CA TYR A 129 -0.78 -12.21 -18.48
C TYR A 129 -1.49 -13.32 -17.68
N ASP A 130 -1.74 -14.51 -18.25
CA ASP A 130 -2.46 -15.61 -17.59
C ASP A 130 -1.82 -16.02 -16.27
N ASN A 131 -0.49 -16.13 -16.22
CA ASN A 131 0.22 -16.46 -14.98
C ASN A 131 0.09 -15.36 -13.92
N TYR A 132 0.08 -14.11 -14.36
CA TYR A 132 -0.17 -12.97 -13.46
C TYR A 132 -1.59 -13.01 -12.92
N GLN A 133 -2.59 -13.22 -13.79
CA GLN A 133 -4.00 -13.34 -13.39
C GLN A 133 -4.17 -14.46 -12.36
N LYS A 134 -3.72 -15.67 -12.64
CA LYS A 134 -3.80 -16.81 -11.73
C LYS A 134 -3.14 -16.50 -10.37
N GLY A 135 -1.95 -15.91 -10.40
CA GLY A 135 -1.22 -15.60 -9.19
C GLY A 135 -1.87 -14.51 -8.35
N LEU A 136 -2.46 -13.49 -8.99
CA LEU A 136 -3.13 -12.40 -8.27
C LEU A 136 -4.49 -12.84 -7.74
N LEU A 137 -5.24 -13.70 -8.46
CA LEU A 137 -6.46 -14.34 -7.95
C LEU A 137 -6.17 -15.10 -6.65
N THR A 138 -5.13 -15.95 -6.64
CA THR A 138 -4.72 -16.67 -5.42
C THR A 138 -4.33 -15.72 -4.28
N ALA A 139 -3.66 -14.60 -4.60
CA ALA A 139 -3.30 -13.60 -3.59
C ALA A 139 -4.55 -12.89 -3.01
N ILE A 140 -5.52 -12.56 -3.86
CA ILE A 140 -6.78 -11.92 -3.42
C ILE A 140 -7.59 -12.89 -2.54
N GLU A 141 -7.73 -14.15 -2.94
CA GLU A 141 -8.42 -15.17 -2.15
C GLU A 141 -7.78 -15.31 -0.76
N HIS A 142 -6.46 -15.44 -0.72
CA HIS A 142 -5.70 -15.50 0.53
C HIS A 142 -5.94 -14.28 1.43
N LEU A 143 -5.95 -13.06 0.87
CA LEU A 143 -6.23 -11.85 1.63
C LEU A 143 -7.69 -11.79 2.10
N LYS A 144 -8.66 -12.21 1.28
CA LYS A 144 -10.08 -12.26 1.67
C LYS A 144 -10.33 -13.21 2.84
N GLU A 145 -9.63 -14.34 2.90
CA GLU A 145 -9.67 -15.24 4.05
C GLU A 145 -9.09 -14.63 5.33
N CYS A 146 -8.13 -13.71 5.18
CA CYS A 146 -7.48 -13.05 6.31
C CYS A 146 -8.23 -11.78 6.77
N PHE A 147 -8.94 -11.11 5.87
CA PHE A 147 -9.73 -9.90 6.12
C PHE A 147 -11.21 -10.13 5.78
N PRO A 148 -11.93 -11.00 6.50
CA PRO A 148 -13.27 -11.46 6.11
C PRO A 148 -14.34 -10.36 6.13
N GLN A 149 -14.11 -9.25 6.82
CA GLN A 149 -15.03 -8.11 6.91
C GLN A 149 -14.66 -6.95 5.98
N ALA A 150 -13.46 -6.96 5.38
CA ALA A 150 -13.00 -5.87 4.55
C ALA A 150 -13.61 -5.92 3.14
N GLY A 151 -13.95 -4.77 2.61
CA GLY A 151 -14.14 -4.59 1.18
C GLY A 151 -12.80 -4.63 0.43
N PHE A 152 -12.84 -5.01 -0.85
CA PHE A 152 -11.64 -5.02 -1.69
C PHE A 152 -11.85 -4.16 -2.93
N LEU A 153 -10.82 -3.39 -3.28
CA LEU A 153 -10.79 -2.57 -4.48
C LEU A 153 -9.49 -2.81 -5.24
N LEU A 154 -9.60 -3.26 -6.49
CA LEU A 154 -8.47 -3.35 -7.40
C LEU A 154 -8.41 -2.10 -8.28
N LEU A 155 -7.30 -1.36 -8.22
CA LEU A 155 -7.00 -0.28 -9.14
C LEU A 155 -6.24 -0.84 -10.33
N SER A 156 -6.67 -0.50 -11.55
CA SER A 156 -5.90 -0.85 -12.74
C SER A 156 -4.56 -0.13 -12.77
N VAL A 157 -3.65 -0.61 -13.62
CA VAL A 157 -2.50 0.21 -14.01
C VAL A 157 -2.98 1.48 -14.71
N GLY A 158 -2.21 2.56 -14.54
CA GLY A 158 -2.41 3.79 -15.29
C GLY A 158 -1.79 3.72 -16.68
N ASP A 159 -1.90 4.82 -17.41
CA ASP A 159 -1.18 4.96 -18.68
C ASP A 159 0.33 4.96 -18.44
N ARG A 160 1.04 4.39 -19.39
CA ARG A 160 2.50 4.37 -19.46
C ARG A 160 2.92 4.49 -20.91
N ASP A 161 3.74 5.50 -21.20
CA ASP A 161 4.23 5.72 -22.55
C ASP A 161 5.61 5.10 -22.78
N TYR A 162 5.89 4.79 -24.04
CA TYR A 162 7.19 4.39 -24.51
C TYR A 162 7.54 5.19 -25.78
N LYS A 163 8.82 5.32 -26.08
CA LYS A 163 9.27 5.88 -27.34
C LYS A 163 9.31 4.81 -28.43
N THR A 164 8.68 5.11 -29.56
CA THR A 164 8.81 4.29 -30.78
C THR A 164 10.20 4.46 -31.39
N ASP A 165 10.52 3.64 -32.39
CA ASP A 165 11.78 3.76 -33.16
C ASP A 165 11.88 5.11 -33.89
N THR A 166 10.74 5.73 -34.18
CA THR A 166 10.66 7.10 -34.77
C THR A 166 10.73 8.22 -33.71
N GLY A 167 10.83 7.88 -32.42
CA GLY A 167 10.90 8.83 -31.33
C GLY A 167 9.56 9.36 -30.81
N GLU A 168 8.44 8.91 -31.38
CA GLU A 168 7.10 9.28 -30.92
C GLU A 168 6.80 8.63 -29.55
N LEU A 169 6.10 9.37 -28.69
CA LEU A 169 5.54 8.83 -27.46
C LEU A 169 4.18 8.18 -27.74
N ARG A 170 3.99 6.95 -27.31
CA ARG A 170 2.73 6.21 -27.41
C ARG A 170 2.48 5.41 -26.17
N THR A 171 1.22 5.27 -25.82
CA THR A 171 0.77 4.33 -24.77
C THR A 171 1.29 2.92 -25.08
N MET A 172 1.88 2.29 -24.07
CA MET A 172 2.44 0.94 -24.17
C MET A 172 1.32 -0.09 -24.42
N PRO A 173 1.36 -0.86 -25.53
CA PRO A 173 0.29 -1.82 -25.86
C PRO A 173 0.01 -2.84 -24.76
N GLY A 174 1.06 -3.31 -24.09
CA GLY A 174 0.94 -4.24 -22.97
C GLY A 174 0.15 -3.73 -21.78
N VAL A 175 0.10 -2.40 -21.57
CA VAL A 175 -0.72 -1.76 -20.52
C VAL A 175 -2.21 -1.99 -20.81
N LYS A 176 -2.66 -1.70 -22.02
CA LYS A 176 -4.09 -1.87 -22.38
C LYS A 176 -4.54 -3.33 -22.24
N ASN A 177 -3.68 -4.26 -22.61
CA ASN A 177 -3.96 -5.67 -22.43
C ASN A 177 -4.01 -6.06 -20.94
N LEU A 178 -3.04 -5.59 -20.14
CA LEU A 178 -3.00 -5.87 -18.69
C LEU A 178 -4.26 -5.37 -17.96
N ILE A 179 -4.80 -4.22 -18.35
CA ILE A 179 -6.04 -3.67 -17.77
C ILE A 179 -7.21 -4.64 -17.96
N ARG A 180 -7.32 -5.30 -19.13
CA ARG A 180 -8.36 -6.32 -19.37
C ARG A 180 -8.21 -7.50 -18.41
N TYR A 181 -6.98 -7.97 -18.20
CA TYR A 181 -6.69 -9.01 -17.23
C TYR A 181 -7.04 -8.57 -15.79
N GLN A 182 -6.73 -7.34 -15.42
CA GLN A 182 -7.09 -6.81 -14.11
C GLN A 182 -8.60 -6.67 -13.91
N GLN A 183 -9.33 -6.29 -14.95
CA GLN A 183 -10.79 -6.27 -14.94
C GLN A 183 -11.38 -7.68 -14.77
N ASN A 184 -10.83 -8.69 -15.46
CA ASN A 184 -11.23 -10.08 -15.30
C ASN A 184 -10.93 -10.58 -13.87
N ILE A 185 -9.75 -10.26 -13.34
CA ILE A 185 -9.38 -10.61 -11.95
C ILE A 185 -10.41 -10.05 -10.96
N ALA A 186 -10.78 -8.79 -11.09
CA ALA A 186 -11.75 -8.19 -10.20
C ALA A 186 -13.13 -8.86 -10.31
N ALA A 187 -13.57 -9.16 -11.54
CA ALA A 187 -14.84 -9.85 -11.80
C ALA A 187 -14.84 -11.28 -11.24
N GLU A 188 -13.79 -12.07 -11.48
CA GLU A 188 -13.64 -13.44 -10.99
C GLU A 188 -13.55 -13.50 -9.45
N SER A 189 -12.85 -12.52 -8.83
CA SER A 189 -12.71 -12.42 -7.36
C SER A 189 -13.94 -11.83 -6.68
N GLY A 190 -14.90 -11.26 -7.44
CA GLY A 190 -16.05 -10.56 -6.89
C GLY A 190 -15.69 -9.32 -6.07
N ILE A 191 -14.69 -8.54 -6.51
CA ILE A 191 -14.23 -7.33 -5.84
C ILE A 191 -14.47 -6.09 -6.71
N ALA A 192 -14.46 -4.91 -6.10
CA ALA A 192 -14.60 -3.65 -6.82
C ALA A 192 -13.40 -3.40 -7.75
N PHE A 193 -13.63 -2.75 -8.87
CA PHE A 193 -12.60 -2.38 -9.84
C PHE A 193 -12.69 -0.89 -10.18
N TRP A 194 -11.57 -0.19 -10.15
CA TRP A 194 -11.46 1.19 -10.61
C TRP A 194 -10.44 1.28 -11.75
N ASN A 195 -10.90 1.76 -12.91
CA ASN A 195 -10.07 1.89 -14.08
C ASN A 195 -9.29 3.21 -14.03
N MET A 196 -8.08 3.16 -13.43
CA MET A 196 -7.20 4.32 -13.32
C MET A 196 -6.75 4.84 -14.68
N PHE A 197 -6.59 3.99 -15.68
CA PHE A 197 -6.22 4.37 -17.04
C PHE A 197 -7.27 5.32 -17.66
N GLU A 198 -8.54 4.96 -17.57
CA GLU A 198 -9.63 5.81 -18.05
C GLU A 198 -9.75 7.09 -17.22
N ALA A 199 -9.59 7.01 -15.92
CA ALA A 199 -9.59 8.19 -15.04
C ALA A 199 -8.46 9.16 -15.36
N MET A 200 -7.30 8.67 -15.82
CA MET A 200 -6.20 9.50 -16.31
C MET A 200 -6.52 10.22 -17.63
N GLY A 201 -7.53 9.75 -18.37
CA GLY A 201 -7.89 10.24 -19.70
C GLY A 201 -7.53 9.29 -20.84
N GLY A 202 -7.24 8.04 -20.54
CA GLY A 202 -6.99 6.97 -21.51
C GLY A 202 -5.65 7.08 -22.22
N GLU A 203 -5.64 6.68 -23.49
CA GLU A 203 -4.43 6.63 -24.33
C GLU A 203 -3.76 8.00 -24.47
N GLY A 204 -2.44 8.06 -24.24
CA GLY A 204 -1.63 9.27 -24.31
C GLY A 204 -1.86 10.23 -23.12
N SER A 205 -2.57 9.81 -22.08
CA SER A 205 -2.80 10.64 -20.90
C SER A 205 -1.53 10.87 -20.08
N MET A 206 -0.61 9.91 -20.06
CA MET A 206 0.67 10.07 -19.35
C MET A 206 1.47 11.25 -19.93
N ALA A 207 1.61 11.35 -21.26
CA ALA A 207 2.27 12.48 -21.89
C ALA A 207 1.58 13.81 -21.56
N LYS A 208 0.25 13.85 -21.53
CA LYS A 208 -0.52 15.05 -21.13
C LYS A 208 -0.21 15.44 -19.68
N LEU A 209 -0.16 14.49 -18.77
CA LEU A 209 0.15 14.74 -17.36
C LEU A 209 1.59 15.22 -17.16
N VAL A 210 2.55 14.66 -17.90
CA VAL A 210 3.96 15.12 -17.89
C VAL A 210 4.07 16.57 -18.32
N HIS A 211 3.39 16.95 -19.41
CA HIS A 211 3.46 18.29 -19.99
C HIS A 211 2.44 19.27 -19.43
N ALA A 212 1.60 18.87 -18.48
CA ALA A 212 0.69 19.76 -17.78
C ALA A 212 1.45 20.88 -17.05
N LYS A 213 0.81 22.01 -16.83
CA LYS A 213 1.38 23.15 -16.12
C LYS A 213 0.53 23.49 -14.89
N PRO A 214 0.95 23.14 -13.69
CA PRO A 214 2.18 22.43 -13.32
C PRO A 214 2.13 20.93 -13.69
N SER A 215 3.29 20.30 -13.91
CA SER A 215 3.41 18.89 -14.26
C SER A 215 2.78 17.98 -13.18
N MET A 216 2.08 16.94 -13.62
CA MET A 216 1.41 15.93 -12.78
C MET A 216 2.07 14.54 -12.85
N ALA A 217 3.06 14.36 -13.73
CA ALA A 217 3.83 13.12 -13.84
C ALA A 217 5.31 13.41 -14.08
N ASN A 218 6.14 12.39 -13.92
CA ASN A 218 7.58 12.48 -14.13
C ASN A 218 7.94 12.32 -15.62
N TYR A 219 9.08 12.82 -16.02
CA TYR A 219 9.60 12.72 -17.40
C TYR A 219 10.04 11.30 -17.79
N ASP A 220 9.85 10.31 -16.92
CA ASP A 220 10.00 8.90 -17.24
C ASP A 220 8.76 8.30 -17.94
N TYR A 221 7.70 9.10 -18.08
CA TYR A 221 6.43 8.72 -18.70
C TYR A 221 5.80 7.46 -18.12
N THR A 222 6.05 7.24 -16.83
CA THR A 222 5.61 6.03 -16.11
C THR A 222 4.99 6.38 -14.76
N HIS A 223 5.61 7.30 -14.01
CA HIS A 223 5.21 7.59 -12.64
C HIS A 223 4.55 8.96 -12.52
N ILE A 224 3.37 8.99 -11.92
CA ILE A 224 2.72 10.22 -11.47
C ILE A 224 3.48 10.83 -10.28
N ASN A 225 3.45 12.14 -10.16
CA ASN A 225 3.97 12.86 -9.00
C ASN A 225 2.86 13.14 -7.97
N PHE A 226 3.17 13.82 -6.88
CA PHE A 226 2.17 14.15 -5.83
C PHE A 226 0.95 14.92 -6.35
N ARG A 227 1.14 15.81 -7.33
CA ARG A 227 0.01 16.55 -7.94
C ARG A 227 -0.89 15.64 -8.76
N GLY A 228 -0.29 14.75 -9.55
CA GLY A 228 -1.02 13.71 -10.27
C GLY A 228 -1.75 12.77 -9.32
N GLY A 229 -1.09 12.35 -8.25
CA GLY A 229 -1.72 11.53 -7.20
C GLY A 229 -2.92 12.23 -6.56
N LYS A 230 -2.78 13.52 -6.20
CA LYS A 230 -3.90 14.30 -5.66
C LYS A 230 -5.05 14.44 -6.66
N HIS A 231 -4.75 14.66 -7.93
CA HIS A 231 -5.75 14.75 -8.99
C HIS A 231 -6.52 13.44 -9.13
N LEU A 232 -5.82 12.30 -9.24
CA LEU A 232 -6.44 10.98 -9.38
C LEU A 232 -7.22 10.56 -8.13
N ALA A 233 -6.71 10.89 -6.94
CA ALA A 233 -7.45 10.65 -5.71
C ALA A 233 -8.78 11.39 -5.67
N GLY A 234 -8.84 12.62 -6.18
CA GLY A 234 -10.07 13.38 -6.31
C GLY A 234 -11.05 12.83 -7.35
N LEU A 235 -10.60 12.00 -8.28
CA LEU A 235 -11.45 11.30 -9.24
C LEU A 235 -11.95 9.95 -8.70
N LEU A 236 -11.19 9.34 -7.77
CA LEU A 236 -11.59 8.12 -7.10
C LEU A 236 -12.65 8.38 -6.02
N TYR A 237 -12.52 9.51 -5.30
CA TYR A 237 -13.44 9.93 -4.23
C TYR A 237 -14.74 10.50 -4.79
#